data_5eb29ab89d1bd120d9a7b5829d4ea22b
#
_entry.id   5eb29ab89d1bd120d9a7b5829d4ea22b
#
_cell.length_a   1.000
_cell.length_b   1.000
_cell.length_c   1.000
_cell.angle_alpha   90.00
_cell.angle_beta   90.00
_cell.angle_gamma   90.00
#
_symmetry.space_group_name_H-M   'P 1'
#
loop_
_entity.id
_entity.type
_entity.pdbx_description
1 polymer ?
#
loop_
_entity_poly.entity_id
_entity_poly.type
_entity_poly.pdbx_seq_one_letter_code
_entity_poly.pdbx_strand_id
1 'polypeptide(L)'
;IIALGVAFFSGLKITQSVMVHSADVYLKDLQFYDYRLVSTLGFTEENVEALADKEDVRAAEGAISAEVLYKDAGENERVIKMHSITEKVNKLKLIAGEMPQSADECVVDSALFSGDAIRSKLVLSENNTADDLDKFAYKEYTITGLVQSPCYIQFERGNASIGNGRIS
;
A
#
# COMPACT_ATOMS: atom_id res chain seq x y z
N ILE A 1 11.63 -44.48 -10.27
CA ILE A 1 12.36 -43.30 -10.80
C ILE A 1 11.51 -42.56 -11.84
N ILE A 2 10.93 -43.22 -12.86
CA ILE A 2 10.12 -42.60 -13.93
C ILE A 2 8.90 -41.93 -13.33
N ALA A 3 8.15 -42.60 -12.44
CA ALA A 3 6.95 -42.03 -11.80
C ALA A 3 7.27 -40.77 -10.97
N LEU A 4 8.42 -40.75 -10.28
CA LEU A 4 8.87 -39.58 -9.53
C LEU A 4 9.18 -38.37 -10.44
N GLY A 5 9.85 -38.65 -11.57
CA GLY A 5 10.15 -37.62 -12.57
C GLY A 5 8.88 -37.01 -13.19
N VAL A 6 7.90 -37.83 -13.55
CA VAL A 6 6.63 -37.39 -14.10
C VAL A 6 5.84 -36.57 -13.06
N ALA A 7 5.77 -37.03 -11.81
CA ALA A 7 5.08 -36.30 -10.73
C ALA A 7 5.72 -34.95 -10.46
N PHE A 8 7.05 -34.85 -10.40
CA PHE A 8 7.78 -33.61 -10.21
C PHE A 8 7.54 -32.62 -11.36
N PHE A 9 7.67 -33.08 -12.60
CA PHE A 9 7.48 -32.23 -13.77
C PHE A 9 6.04 -31.74 -13.93
N SER A 10 5.06 -32.62 -13.65
CA SER A 10 3.63 -32.24 -13.64
C SER A 10 3.34 -31.23 -12.54
N GLY A 11 3.90 -31.43 -11.34
CA GLY A 11 3.77 -30.49 -10.23
C GLY A 11 4.27 -29.10 -10.58
N LEU A 12 5.46 -28.98 -11.18
CA LEU A 12 6.01 -27.70 -11.59
C LEU A 12 5.12 -26.98 -12.63
N LYS A 13 4.59 -27.70 -13.61
CA LYS A 13 3.68 -27.12 -14.62
C LYS A 13 2.37 -26.62 -14.02
N ILE A 14 1.79 -27.37 -13.10
CA ILE A 14 0.53 -26.98 -12.43
C ILE A 14 0.75 -25.75 -11.54
N THR A 15 1.89 -25.69 -10.82
CA THR A 15 2.23 -24.59 -9.91
C THR A 15 2.19 -23.24 -10.63
N GLN A 16 2.77 -23.12 -11.80
CA GLN A 16 2.76 -21.87 -12.57
C GLN A 16 1.33 -21.41 -12.88
N SER A 17 0.47 -22.30 -13.37
CA SER A 17 -0.91 -21.97 -13.70
C SER A 17 -1.72 -21.54 -12.47
N VAL A 18 -1.54 -22.24 -11.35
CA VAL A 18 -2.22 -21.93 -10.09
C VAL A 18 -1.76 -20.59 -9.54
N MET A 19 -0.45 -20.29 -9.57
CA MET A 19 0.08 -19.01 -9.10
C MET A 19 -0.46 -17.83 -9.92
N VAL A 20 -0.44 -17.94 -11.26
CA VAL A 20 -0.97 -16.90 -12.14
C VAL A 20 -2.46 -16.67 -11.88
N HIS A 21 -3.23 -17.76 -11.78
CA HIS A 21 -4.67 -17.66 -11.50
C HIS A 21 -4.95 -17.03 -10.12
N SER A 22 -4.21 -17.44 -9.10
CA SER A 22 -4.38 -16.88 -7.74
C SER A 22 -4.04 -15.39 -7.69
N ALA A 23 -2.98 -14.97 -8.40
CA ALA A 23 -2.62 -13.57 -8.50
C ALA A 23 -3.68 -12.76 -9.26
N ASP A 24 -4.21 -13.29 -10.37
CA ASP A 24 -5.25 -12.64 -11.16
C ASP A 24 -6.54 -12.45 -10.34
N VAL A 25 -6.98 -13.47 -9.61
CA VAL A 25 -8.14 -13.38 -8.70
C VAL A 25 -7.89 -12.34 -7.62
N TYR A 26 -6.73 -12.38 -6.95
CA TYR A 26 -6.37 -11.43 -5.90
C TYR A 26 -6.38 -9.97 -6.39
N LEU A 27 -5.79 -9.71 -7.55
CA LEU A 27 -5.72 -8.37 -8.12
C LEU A 27 -7.11 -7.86 -8.55
N LYS A 28 -7.93 -8.74 -9.13
CA LYS A 28 -9.31 -8.40 -9.53
C LYS A 28 -10.21 -8.12 -8.32
N ASP A 29 -10.12 -8.92 -7.28
CA ASP A 29 -10.92 -8.76 -6.05
C ASP A 29 -10.61 -7.42 -5.36
N LEU A 30 -9.35 -7.00 -5.39
CA LEU A 30 -8.92 -5.73 -4.83
C LEU A 30 -8.98 -4.56 -5.83
N GLN A 31 -9.53 -4.79 -7.01
CA GLN A 31 -9.68 -3.77 -8.06
C GLN A 31 -8.36 -3.04 -8.36
N PHE A 32 -7.30 -3.82 -8.56
CA PHE A 32 -5.99 -3.28 -8.91
C PHE A 32 -6.07 -2.47 -10.20
N TYR A 33 -5.41 -1.32 -10.24
CA TYR A 33 -5.44 -0.42 -11.39
C TYR A 33 -4.78 -1.02 -12.63
N ASP A 34 -5.33 -0.74 -13.80
CA ASP A 34 -4.69 -1.04 -15.08
C ASP A 34 -3.69 0.05 -15.46
N TYR A 35 -3.99 1.31 -15.12
CA TYR A 35 -3.15 2.47 -15.44
C TYR A 35 -2.96 3.37 -14.22
N ARG A 36 -1.75 3.87 -14.06
CA ARG A 36 -1.39 4.88 -13.08
C ARG A 36 -0.88 6.12 -13.80
N LEU A 37 -1.59 7.22 -13.62
CA LEU A 37 -1.16 8.54 -14.08
C LEU A 37 -0.46 9.27 -12.93
N VAL A 38 0.66 9.91 -13.22
CA VAL A 38 1.42 10.68 -12.24
C VAL A 38 1.64 12.07 -12.79
N SER A 39 1.32 13.08 -11.99
CA SER A 39 1.55 14.48 -12.31
C SER A 39 2.37 15.13 -11.20
N THR A 40 3.37 15.91 -11.57
CA THR A 40 4.15 16.73 -10.63
C THR A 40 3.37 17.94 -10.12
N LEU A 41 2.36 18.38 -10.87
CA LEU A 41 1.46 19.46 -10.49
C LEU A 41 0.20 18.97 -9.76
N GLY A 42 0.06 17.65 -9.60
CA GLY A 42 -1.15 17.03 -9.07
C GLY A 42 -2.28 16.95 -10.11
N PHE A 43 -3.41 16.40 -9.68
CA PHE A 43 -4.68 16.37 -10.39
C PHE A 43 -5.75 17.02 -9.51
N THR A 44 -6.62 17.80 -10.11
CA THR A 44 -7.82 18.33 -9.42
C THR A 44 -8.91 17.26 -9.42
N GLU A 45 -9.90 17.41 -8.53
CA GLU A 45 -11.08 16.53 -8.52
C GLU A 45 -11.79 16.53 -9.89
N GLU A 46 -11.91 17.69 -10.53
CA GLU A 46 -12.48 17.84 -11.86
C GLU A 46 -11.72 17.01 -12.93
N ASN A 47 -10.39 16.94 -12.83
CA ASN A 47 -9.59 16.11 -13.73
C ASN A 47 -9.86 14.61 -13.51
N VAL A 48 -10.02 14.19 -12.26
CA VAL A 48 -10.31 12.79 -11.92
C VAL A 48 -11.72 12.42 -12.37
N GLU A 49 -12.72 13.28 -12.19
CA GLU A 49 -14.08 13.10 -12.68
C GLU A 49 -14.12 13.00 -14.20
N ALA A 50 -13.44 13.92 -14.88
CA ALA A 50 -13.36 13.90 -16.36
C ALA A 50 -12.69 12.61 -16.91
N LEU A 51 -11.79 11.98 -16.13
CA LEU A 51 -11.23 10.68 -16.48
C LEU A 51 -12.22 9.56 -16.19
N ALA A 52 -12.95 9.62 -15.10
CA ALA A 52 -13.95 8.62 -14.73
C ALA A 52 -15.11 8.54 -15.70
N ASP A 53 -15.46 9.68 -16.34
CA ASP A 53 -16.56 9.78 -17.31
C ASP A 53 -16.20 9.28 -18.73
N LYS A 54 -14.97 8.78 -18.96
CA LYS A 54 -14.60 8.22 -20.26
C LYS A 54 -15.25 6.87 -20.47
N GLU A 55 -15.69 6.61 -21.71
CA GLU A 55 -16.47 5.42 -22.11
C GLU A 55 -15.80 4.08 -21.71
N ASP A 56 -14.47 4.01 -21.77
CA ASP A 56 -13.70 2.79 -21.47
C ASP A 56 -13.10 2.77 -20.05
N VAL A 57 -13.45 3.73 -19.19
CA VAL A 57 -12.96 3.83 -17.83
C VAL A 57 -14.01 3.33 -16.85
N ARG A 58 -13.73 2.20 -16.21
CA ARG A 58 -14.63 1.62 -15.19
C ARG A 58 -14.65 2.43 -13.90
N ALA A 59 -13.50 2.90 -13.48
CA ALA A 59 -13.33 3.76 -12.31
C ALA A 59 -12.01 4.54 -12.40
N ALA A 60 -12.03 5.78 -11.94
CA ALA A 60 -10.84 6.58 -11.69
C ALA A 60 -10.92 7.15 -10.27
N GLU A 61 -9.79 7.23 -9.61
CA GLU A 61 -9.71 7.76 -8.25
C GLU A 61 -8.38 8.46 -8.04
N GLY A 62 -8.42 9.64 -7.42
CA GLY A 62 -7.25 10.39 -7.03
C GLY A 62 -6.59 9.77 -5.78
N ALA A 63 -5.26 9.66 -5.80
CA ALA A 63 -4.50 9.18 -4.66
C ALA A 63 -3.24 10.02 -4.45
N ILE A 64 -2.92 10.26 -3.19
CA ILE A 64 -1.71 10.94 -2.77
C ILE A 64 -0.79 9.93 -2.09
N SER A 65 0.51 10.04 -2.36
CA SER A 65 1.51 9.26 -1.64
C SER A 65 2.70 10.15 -1.32
N ALA A 66 3.23 10.02 -0.09
CA ALA A 66 4.41 10.74 0.34
C ALA A 66 5.32 9.83 1.18
N GLU A 67 6.62 10.03 1.05
CA GLU A 67 7.62 9.37 1.88
C GLU A 67 7.91 10.26 3.08
N VAL A 68 7.92 9.67 4.26
CA VAL A 68 8.17 10.40 5.52
C VAL A 68 9.00 9.58 6.47
N LEU A 69 9.72 10.28 7.34
CA LEU A 69 10.41 9.71 8.48
C LEU A 69 9.41 9.55 9.64
N TYR A 70 9.39 8.39 10.26
CA TYR A 70 8.67 8.14 11.50
C TYR A 70 9.60 7.58 12.56
N LYS A 71 9.23 7.69 13.83
CA LYS A 71 9.95 7.09 14.95
C LYS A 71 9.34 5.73 15.28
N ASP A 72 10.17 4.68 15.26
CA ASP A 72 9.75 3.35 15.72
C ASP A 72 9.67 3.30 17.26
N ALA A 73 9.24 2.17 17.82
CA ALA A 73 9.14 1.97 19.27
C ALA A 73 10.48 2.12 20.03
N GLY A 74 11.61 2.06 19.34
CA GLY A 74 12.96 2.28 19.87
C GLY A 74 13.48 3.69 19.61
N GLU A 75 12.62 4.63 19.19
CA GLU A 75 12.97 6.00 18.81
C GLU A 75 13.92 6.09 17.61
N ASN A 76 14.13 5.00 16.86
CA ASN A 76 14.92 5.04 15.64
C ASN A 76 14.09 5.62 14.50
N GLU A 77 14.73 6.45 13.68
CA GLU A 77 14.09 6.98 12.49
C GLU A 77 14.11 5.96 11.36
N ARG A 78 12.93 5.74 10.80
CA ARG A 78 12.70 4.87 9.66
C ARG A 78 11.88 5.59 8.60
N VAL A 79 11.96 5.13 7.37
CA VAL A 79 11.19 5.68 6.26
C VAL A 79 9.97 4.81 6.01
N ILE A 80 8.81 5.46 5.97
CA ILE A 80 7.58 4.83 5.46
C ILE A 80 7.04 5.63 4.29
N LYS A 81 6.25 4.97 3.47
CA LYS A 81 5.46 5.58 2.43
C LYS A 81 4.00 5.56 2.83
N MET A 82 3.47 6.75 3.08
CA MET A 82 2.06 6.92 3.41
C MET A 82 1.26 7.14 2.13
N HIS A 83 0.07 6.55 2.08
CA HIS A 83 -0.86 6.66 0.96
C HIS A 83 -2.23 7.08 1.48
N SER A 84 -2.95 7.87 0.71
CA SER A 84 -4.38 8.02 0.94
C SER A 84 -5.09 6.69 0.71
N ILE A 85 -6.12 6.41 1.49
CA ILE A 85 -6.97 5.24 1.32
C ILE A 85 -7.87 5.47 0.12
N THR A 86 -7.94 4.46 -0.76
CA THR A 86 -8.78 4.45 -1.95
C THR A 86 -9.91 3.44 -1.79
N GLU A 87 -11.09 3.77 -2.31
CA GLU A 87 -12.31 2.97 -2.15
C GLU A 87 -12.72 2.25 -3.43
N LYS A 88 -12.47 2.85 -4.58
CA LYS A 88 -12.90 2.35 -5.88
C LYS A 88 -11.81 1.51 -6.55
N VAL A 89 -10.54 1.89 -6.36
CA VAL A 89 -9.36 1.28 -7.02
C VAL A 89 -8.33 0.94 -5.95
N ASN A 90 -7.58 -0.14 -6.12
CA ASN A 90 -6.54 -0.60 -5.18
C ASN A 90 -7.04 -0.78 -3.73
N LYS A 91 -8.16 -1.43 -3.58
CA LYS A 91 -8.76 -1.67 -2.26
C LYS A 91 -7.80 -2.40 -1.33
N LEU A 92 -7.78 -1.97 -0.09
CA LEU A 92 -6.99 -2.63 0.94
C LEU A 92 -7.71 -3.88 1.47
N LYS A 93 -6.94 -4.94 1.69
CA LYS A 93 -7.43 -6.14 2.37
C LYS A 93 -7.11 -6.03 3.85
N LEU A 94 -8.12 -5.88 4.69
CA LEU A 94 -7.96 -5.89 6.15
C LEU A 94 -7.56 -7.30 6.63
N ILE A 95 -6.50 -7.38 7.41
CA ILE A 95 -5.95 -8.62 7.98
C ILE A 95 -6.31 -8.73 9.46
N ALA A 96 -6.20 -7.61 10.20
CA ALA A 96 -6.55 -7.55 11.62
C ALA A 96 -6.92 -6.11 12.01
N GLY A 97 -7.70 -5.96 13.07
CA GLY A 97 -8.16 -4.65 13.54
C GLY A 97 -9.33 -4.12 12.73
N GLU A 98 -9.39 -2.82 12.56
CA GLU A 98 -10.48 -2.10 11.90
C GLU A 98 -9.92 -1.06 10.92
N MET A 99 -10.74 -0.70 9.91
CA MET A 99 -10.40 0.41 9.01
C MET A 99 -10.56 1.75 9.74
N PRO A 100 -9.76 2.77 9.40
CA PRO A 100 -9.85 4.10 10.02
C PRO A 100 -11.25 4.70 9.89
N GLN A 101 -11.72 5.31 10.97
CA GLN A 101 -13.01 6.01 11.03
C GLN A 101 -12.82 7.52 11.22
N SER A 102 -11.62 7.96 11.57
CA SER A 102 -11.27 9.36 11.76
C SER A 102 -9.96 9.70 11.04
N ALA A 103 -9.72 10.99 10.82
CA ALA A 103 -8.60 11.47 10.04
C ALA A 103 -7.23 11.32 10.75
N ASP A 104 -7.23 11.10 12.06
CA ASP A 104 -6.05 10.84 12.90
C ASP A 104 -5.79 9.35 13.09
N GLU A 105 -6.52 8.50 12.39
CA GLU A 105 -6.32 7.05 12.38
C GLU A 105 -5.64 6.58 11.08
N CYS A 106 -4.89 5.50 11.17
CA CYS A 106 -4.26 4.87 10.01
C CYS A 106 -4.27 3.34 10.11
N VAL A 107 -4.09 2.70 8.96
CA VAL A 107 -3.78 1.28 8.85
C VAL A 107 -2.37 1.10 8.32
N VAL A 108 -1.72 0.03 8.73
CA VAL A 108 -0.33 -0.24 8.36
C VAL A 108 -0.18 -1.59 7.67
N ASP A 109 0.89 -1.73 6.89
CA ASP A 109 1.17 -2.96 6.15
C ASP A 109 1.52 -4.11 7.10
N SER A 110 0.79 -5.20 7.01
CA SER A 110 0.98 -6.40 7.83
C SER A 110 2.32 -7.11 7.61
N ALA A 111 3.11 -6.75 6.59
CA ALA A 111 4.44 -7.27 6.39
C ALA A 111 5.54 -6.44 7.07
N LEU A 112 5.24 -5.18 7.43
CA LEU A 112 6.15 -4.30 8.15
C LEU A 112 5.83 -4.20 9.65
N PHE A 113 4.56 -4.37 9.99
CA PHE A 113 4.07 -4.24 11.36
C PHE A 113 3.39 -5.52 11.82
N SER A 114 3.51 -5.84 13.10
CA SER A 114 2.86 -6.97 13.76
C SER A 114 1.59 -6.55 14.50
N GLY A 115 0.83 -7.52 15.01
CA GLY A 115 -0.47 -7.26 15.64
C GLY A 115 -0.43 -6.40 16.91
N ASP A 116 0.71 -6.34 17.59
CA ASP A 116 0.97 -5.47 18.74
C ASP A 116 1.06 -3.98 18.39
N ALA A 117 1.25 -3.66 17.09
CA ALA A 117 1.19 -2.28 16.62
C ALA A 117 -0.24 -1.69 16.66
N ILE A 118 -1.28 -2.52 16.65
CA ILE A 118 -2.68 -2.04 16.71
C ILE A 118 -2.91 -1.33 18.05
N ARG A 119 -3.47 -0.13 18.00
CA ARG A 119 -3.67 0.84 19.09
C ARG A 119 -2.40 1.58 19.52
N SER A 120 -1.25 1.32 18.92
CA SER A 120 -0.08 2.16 19.11
C SER A 120 -0.15 3.42 18.23
N LYS A 121 0.77 4.34 18.47
CA LYS A 121 0.85 5.60 17.73
C LYS A 121 2.00 5.55 16.75
N LEU A 122 1.72 5.99 15.55
CA LEU A 122 2.70 6.26 14.51
C LEU A 122 3.01 7.76 14.57
N VAL A 123 4.24 8.12 14.99
CA VAL A 123 4.67 9.50 15.19
C VAL A 123 5.62 9.89 14.07
N LEU A 124 5.27 10.93 13.31
CA LEU A 124 6.14 11.47 12.27
C LEU A 124 7.32 12.19 12.92
N SER A 125 8.52 11.97 12.39
CA SER A 125 9.73 12.59 12.91
C SER A 125 9.75 14.11 12.66
N GLU A 126 10.31 14.86 13.59
CA GLU A 126 10.56 16.30 13.44
C GLU A 126 11.66 16.61 12.40
N ASN A 127 12.44 15.60 11.99
CA ASN A 127 13.47 15.72 10.97
C ASN A 127 12.93 15.66 9.53
N ASN A 128 11.61 15.49 9.35
CA ASN A 128 10.98 15.71 8.06
C ASN A 128 11.05 17.20 7.67
N THR A 129 11.10 17.47 6.37
CA THR A 129 11.04 18.87 5.90
C THR A 129 9.64 19.46 6.17
N ALA A 130 9.55 20.78 6.28
CA ALA A 130 8.28 21.46 6.44
C ALA A 130 7.32 21.13 5.29
N ASP A 131 7.82 21.11 4.05
CA ASP A 131 7.07 20.78 2.85
C ASP A 131 6.51 19.33 2.86
N ASP A 132 7.19 18.41 3.53
CA ASP A 132 6.70 17.04 3.68
C ASP A 132 5.64 16.95 4.77
N LEU A 133 5.82 17.64 5.89
CA LEU A 133 4.85 17.66 6.97
C LEU A 133 3.55 18.39 6.60
N ASP A 134 3.62 19.41 5.76
CA ASP A 134 2.44 20.17 5.29
C ASP A 134 1.47 19.31 4.45
N LYS A 135 1.92 18.15 3.95
CA LYS A 135 1.05 17.18 3.25
C LYS A 135 0.15 16.39 4.19
N PHE A 136 0.39 16.46 5.50
CA PHE A 136 -0.30 15.68 6.51
C PHE A 136 -1.05 16.59 7.48
N ALA A 137 -2.30 16.23 7.76
CA ALA A 137 -3.13 16.97 8.71
C ALA A 137 -2.67 16.80 10.17
N TYR A 138 -2.04 15.66 10.47
CA TYR A 138 -1.57 15.29 11.80
C TYR A 138 -0.12 14.83 11.77
N LYS A 139 0.58 15.02 12.89
CA LYS A 139 1.94 14.50 13.10
C LYS A 139 1.95 13.15 13.81
N GLU A 140 0.82 12.74 14.31
CA GLU A 140 0.62 11.51 15.06
C GLU A 140 -0.67 10.85 14.61
N TYR A 141 -0.60 9.54 14.33
CA TYR A 141 -1.73 8.73 13.89
C TYR A 141 -1.89 7.52 14.80
N THR A 142 -3.12 7.14 15.11
CA THR A 142 -3.41 5.90 15.83
C THR A 142 -3.54 4.76 14.83
N ILE A 143 -2.78 3.70 15.03
CA ILE A 143 -2.87 2.50 14.18
C ILE A 143 -4.11 1.70 14.58
N THR A 144 -5.08 1.56 13.69
CA THR A 144 -6.32 0.84 13.95
C THR A 144 -6.35 -0.56 13.37
N GLY A 145 -5.53 -0.83 12.35
CA GLY A 145 -5.52 -2.15 11.73
C GLY A 145 -4.30 -2.44 10.88
N LEU A 146 -4.19 -3.72 10.54
CA LEU A 146 -3.18 -4.25 9.62
C LEU A 146 -3.84 -4.58 8.30
N VAL A 147 -3.22 -4.17 7.21
CA VAL A 147 -3.74 -4.37 5.86
C VAL A 147 -2.71 -4.97 4.93
N GLN A 148 -3.19 -5.51 3.82
CA GLN A 148 -2.40 -5.83 2.62
C GLN A 148 -2.89 -4.96 1.47
N SER A 149 -1.94 -4.37 0.75
CA SER A 149 -2.22 -3.59 -0.46
C SER A 149 -1.84 -4.36 -1.70
N PRO A 150 -2.65 -4.35 -2.77
CA PRO A 150 -2.29 -4.96 -4.04
C PRO A 150 -1.10 -4.28 -4.71
N CYS A 151 -0.76 -3.05 -4.31
CA CYS A 151 0.42 -2.33 -4.79
C CYS A 151 1.74 -2.90 -4.26
N TYR A 152 1.71 -3.72 -3.20
CA TYR A 152 2.88 -4.24 -2.51
C TYR A 152 2.83 -5.76 -2.35
N ILE A 153 2.90 -6.48 -3.47
CA ILE A 153 2.91 -7.96 -3.49
C ILE A 153 4.28 -8.52 -3.10
N GLN A 154 5.35 -7.77 -3.35
CA GLN A 154 6.72 -8.19 -3.05
C GLN A 154 7.07 -7.97 -1.57
N PHE A 155 8.03 -8.77 -1.07
CA PHE A 155 8.56 -8.59 0.29
C PHE A 155 9.31 -7.26 0.45
N GLU A 156 10.04 -6.84 -0.59
CA GLU A 156 10.71 -5.55 -0.58
C GLU A 156 9.73 -4.43 -0.92
N ARG A 157 9.64 -3.43 -0.04
CA ARG A 157 8.72 -2.28 -0.19
C ARG A 157 9.26 -1.17 -1.08
N GLY A 158 10.45 -1.39 -1.64
CA GLY A 158 11.12 -0.48 -2.57
C GLY A 158 12.11 0.45 -1.90
N ASN A 159 12.67 1.32 -2.74
CA ASN A 159 13.61 2.33 -2.29
C ASN A 159 12.86 3.61 -1.93
N ALA A 160 13.41 4.35 -0.98
CA ALA A 160 12.98 5.69 -0.63
C ALA A 160 13.94 6.73 -1.19
N SER A 161 13.44 7.92 -1.43
CA SER A 161 14.25 9.08 -1.83
C SER A 161 14.85 9.81 -0.63
N ILE A 162 14.39 9.50 0.58
CA ILE A 162 14.79 10.12 1.84
C ILE A 162 15.39 9.11 2.82
N GLY A 163 15.95 9.58 3.92
CA GLY A 163 16.49 8.76 5.00
C GLY A 163 17.62 7.83 4.54
N ASN A 164 17.52 6.54 4.91
CA ASN A 164 18.50 5.51 4.54
C ASN A 164 18.27 4.91 3.13
N GLY A 165 17.34 5.47 2.36
CA GLY A 165 17.03 5.02 1.00
C GLY A 165 16.18 3.76 0.90
N ARG A 166 15.62 3.24 2.01
CA ARG A 166 14.75 2.06 2.05
C ARG A 166 13.46 2.34 2.80
N ILE A 167 12.37 1.79 2.31
CA ILE A 167 11.09 1.77 3.02
C ILE A 167 11.12 0.60 4.01
N SER A 168 10.90 0.88 5.28
CA SER A 168 11.02 -0.11 6.37
C SER A 168 9.92 0.07 7.43
#